data_541f672b58ed1515dff3c7514929d55d
#
_entry.id   541f672b58ed1515dff3c7514929d55d
#
_cell.length_a   1.000
_cell.length_b   1.000
_cell.length_c   1.000
_cell.angle_alpha   90.00
_cell.angle_beta   90.00
_cell.angle_gamma   90.00
#
_symmetry.space_group_name_H-M   'P 1'
#
loop_
_entity.id
_entity.type
_entity.pdbx_description
1 polymer ?
#
loop_
_entity_poly.entity_id
_entity_poly.type
_entity_poly.pdbx_seq_one_letter_code
_entity_poly.pdbx_strand_id
1 'polypeptide(L)'
;MIDKKISNEFQNNGVVLLKRIIDQKWIEELRKGVEHNFQNPSKYKCVYEEENNQEIFYDDYCNWQRIKEYRNFIFNSNIAKIAGSLMKSKKVNLFHEHVLIKEKGSKKRTPWHQDQGYYCVQGRDNVSIWIPLDKIDINSSMEFILGSHKWDKIFLPTKFKGYDYDHKDKEFEKIPDIENNRKDYEIISYECELGDAIAFNYATIHAAYGNNSNNRRRAFSVRFTGDDARYIKRKGEMSPPFPNINLKNNEVLDSETFPVLISS
;
A
#
# COMPACT_ATOMS: atom_id res chain seq x y z
N MET A 1 4.19 14.52 -15.91
CA MET A 1 3.64 15.19 -14.71
C MET A 1 2.18 14.79 -14.59
N ILE A 2 1.70 14.59 -13.37
CA ILE A 2 0.28 14.30 -13.10
C ILE A 2 -0.54 15.56 -13.36
N ASP A 3 -1.70 15.40 -14.02
CA ASP A 3 -2.65 16.48 -14.24
C ASP A 3 -3.19 16.98 -12.88
N LYS A 4 -3.38 18.29 -12.78
CA LYS A 4 -4.01 18.93 -11.61
C LYS A 4 -5.36 18.28 -11.24
N LYS A 5 -6.14 17.87 -12.24
CA LYS A 5 -7.42 17.18 -12.03
C LYS A 5 -7.24 15.88 -11.25
N ILE A 6 -6.28 15.04 -11.64
CA ILE A 6 -5.95 13.76 -10.96
C ILE A 6 -5.48 14.02 -9.54
N SER A 7 -4.59 15.01 -9.33
CA SER A 7 -4.15 15.36 -7.98
C SER A 7 -5.30 15.85 -7.10
N ASN A 8 -6.22 16.65 -7.63
CA ASN A 8 -7.40 17.09 -6.90
C ASN A 8 -8.36 15.94 -6.60
N GLU A 9 -8.54 15.01 -7.53
CA GLU A 9 -9.33 13.79 -7.31
C GLU A 9 -8.76 12.95 -6.14
N PHE A 10 -7.44 12.73 -6.15
CA PHE A 10 -6.77 12.06 -5.02
C PHE A 10 -7.02 12.79 -3.70
N GLN A 11 -6.85 14.12 -3.65
CA GLN A 11 -7.07 14.92 -2.44
C GLN A 11 -8.53 14.89 -1.96
N ASN A 12 -9.48 14.78 -2.88
CA ASN A 12 -10.91 14.78 -2.54
C ASN A 12 -11.41 13.39 -2.12
N ASN A 13 -11.02 12.36 -2.84
CA ASN A 13 -11.55 11.01 -2.73
C ASN A 13 -10.67 10.08 -1.88
N GLY A 14 -9.39 10.43 -1.68
CA GLY A 14 -8.41 9.60 -1.01
C GLY A 14 -7.89 8.44 -1.86
N VAL A 15 -8.40 8.28 -3.08
CA VAL A 15 -7.99 7.26 -4.04
C VAL A 15 -8.18 7.78 -5.47
N VAL A 16 -7.30 7.36 -6.38
CA VAL A 16 -7.41 7.66 -7.81
C VAL A 16 -6.77 6.57 -8.66
N LEU A 17 -7.36 6.29 -9.80
CA LEU A 17 -6.78 5.42 -10.83
C LEU A 17 -5.86 6.24 -11.76
N LEU A 18 -4.62 5.80 -11.85
CA LEU A 18 -3.58 6.37 -12.72
C LEU A 18 -3.45 5.50 -13.97
N LYS A 19 -3.97 5.97 -15.08
CA LYS A 19 -3.93 5.22 -16.35
C LYS A 19 -2.58 5.34 -17.04
N ARG A 20 -1.98 4.22 -17.44
CA ARG A 20 -0.75 4.10 -18.24
C ARG A 20 0.41 4.94 -17.70
N ILE A 21 0.55 4.97 -16.37
CA ILE A 21 1.55 5.81 -15.69
C ILE A 21 2.89 5.09 -15.52
N ILE A 22 2.90 3.75 -15.64
CA ILE A 22 4.09 2.92 -15.49
C ILE A 22 4.47 2.36 -16.86
N ASP A 23 5.67 2.69 -17.35
CA ASP A 23 6.19 2.17 -18.59
C ASP A 23 6.38 0.64 -18.55
N GLN A 24 6.19 -0.03 -19.68
CA GLN A 24 6.32 -1.48 -19.81
C GLN A 24 7.66 -2.02 -19.27
N LYS A 25 8.76 -1.31 -19.52
CA LYS A 25 10.09 -1.69 -19.00
C LYS A 25 10.11 -1.84 -17.48
N TRP A 26 9.37 -0.99 -16.76
CA TRP A 26 9.29 -1.04 -15.30
C TRP A 26 8.39 -2.17 -14.81
N ILE A 27 7.33 -2.50 -15.55
CA ILE A 27 6.52 -3.69 -15.25
C ILE A 27 7.37 -4.96 -15.36
N GLU A 28 8.18 -5.07 -16.40
CA GLU A 28 9.09 -6.22 -16.59
C GLU A 28 10.19 -6.28 -15.53
N GLU A 29 10.75 -5.12 -15.16
CA GLU A 29 11.74 -5.03 -14.08
C GLU A 29 11.14 -5.46 -12.74
N LEU A 30 9.97 -4.95 -12.40
CA LEU A 30 9.27 -5.32 -11.17
C LEU A 30 8.87 -6.79 -11.14
N ARG A 31 8.46 -7.38 -12.27
CA ARG A 31 8.19 -8.83 -12.38
C ARG A 31 9.43 -9.65 -12.04
N LYS A 32 10.62 -9.27 -12.57
CA LYS A 32 11.88 -9.93 -12.21
C LYS A 32 12.17 -9.81 -10.72
N GLY A 33 11.99 -8.63 -10.15
CA GLY A 33 12.16 -8.40 -8.72
C GLY A 33 11.22 -9.26 -7.86
N VAL A 34 9.95 -9.41 -8.28
CA VAL A 34 8.97 -10.27 -7.60
C VAL A 34 9.40 -11.74 -7.63
N GLU A 35 9.89 -12.24 -8.77
CA GLU A 35 10.41 -13.60 -8.84
C GLU A 35 11.66 -13.81 -7.98
N HIS A 36 12.59 -12.84 -7.96
CA HIS A 36 13.75 -12.89 -7.06
C HIS A 36 13.33 -12.89 -5.58
N ASN A 37 12.34 -12.07 -5.22
CA ASN A 37 11.81 -12.01 -3.87
C ASN A 37 11.12 -13.33 -3.47
N PHE A 38 10.33 -13.90 -4.36
CA PHE A 38 9.62 -15.14 -4.13
C PHE A 38 10.57 -16.33 -3.92
N GLN A 39 11.64 -16.40 -4.71
CA GLN A 39 12.69 -17.41 -4.57
C GLN A 39 13.55 -17.20 -3.32
N ASN A 40 13.77 -15.96 -2.90
CA ASN A 40 14.60 -15.57 -1.77
C ASN A 40 13.81 -14.63 -0.85
N PRO A 41 12.84 -15.13 -0.09
CA PRO A 41 11.97 -14.31 0.75
C PRO A 41 12.73 -13.68 1.92
N SER A 42 12.20 -12.57 2.45
CA SER A 42 12.71 -11.95 3.66
C SER A 42 12.19 -12.65 4.91
N LYS A 43 12.67 -12.21 6.06
CA LYS A 43 12.14 -12.61 7.37
C LYS A 43 10.68 -12.12 7.62
N TYR A 44 10.20 -11.19 6.80
CA TYR A 44 8.87 -10.61 6.91
C TYR A 44 7.84 -11.31 6.01
N LYS A 45 8.27 -12.31 5.26
CA LYS A 45 7.37 -13.12 4.44
C LYS A 45 6.21 -13.67 5.26
N CYS A 46 5.00 -13.50 4.75
CA CYS A 46 3.81 -14.21 5.21
C CYS A 46 3.21 -15.03 4.07
N VAL A 47 2.70 -16.20 4.42
CA VAL A 47 1.94 -17.07 3.53
C VAL A 47 0.62 -17.39 4.22
N TYR A 48 -0.47 -17.14 3.51
CA TYR A 48 -1.82 -17.43 3.98
C TYR A 48 -2.37 -18.58 3.12
N GLU A 49 -2.43 -19.75 3.71
CA GLU A 49 -2.95 -20.96 3.06
C GLU A 49 -4.41 -21.18 3.47
N GLU A 50 -5.24 -21.62 2.54
CA GLU A 50 -6.54 -22.20 2.89
C GLU A 50 -6.38 -23.72 3.13
N GLU A 51 -7.36 -24.34 3.82
CA GLU A 51 -7.29 -25.70 4.39
C GLU A 51 -6.85 -26.84 3.45
N ASN A 52 -6.75 -26.59 2.13
CA ASN A 52 -6.42 -27.61 1.12
C ASN A 52 -5.13 -27.34 0.32
N ASN A 53 -4.19 -26.52 0.81
CA ASN A 53 -2.88 -26.24 0.18
C ASN A 53 -2.88 -25.75 -1.28
N GLN A 54 -3.98 -25.23 -1.83
CA GLN A 54 -4.04 -24.83 -3.24
C GLN A 54 -4.22 -23.33 -3.47
N GLU A 55 -4.60 -22.57 -2.45
CA GLU A 55 -4.95 -21.14 -2.61
C GLU A 55 -3.97 -20.26 -1.83
N ILE A 56 -2.78 -20.05 -2.38
CA ILE A 56 -1.73 -19.29 -1.72
C ILE A 56 -1.95 -17.79 -1.91
N PHE A 57 -2.05 -17.06 -0.81
CA PHE A 57 -1.77 -15.64 -0.76
C PHE A 57 -0.42 -15.45 -0.06
N TYR A 58 0.52 -14.83 -0.78
CA TYR A 58 1.88 -14.52 -0.32
C TYR A 58 2.06 -13.02 -0.24
N ASP A 59 2.68 -12.55 0.82
CA ASP A 59 3.19 -11.18 0.89
C ASP A 59 4.59 -11.12 1.50
N ASP A 60 5.34 -10.07 1.14
CA ASP A 60 6.65 -9.75 1.70
C ASP A 60 6.92 -8.24 1.51
N TYR A 61 7.65 -7.61 2.42
CA TYR A 61 7.87 -6.17 2.41
C TYR A 61 9.28 -5.77 2.91
N CYS A 62 9.65 -4.50 2.69
CA CYS A 62 10.95 -3.93 3.08
C CYS A 62 12.15 -4.64 2.42
N ASN A 63 12.05 -4.91 1.13
CA ASN A 63 13.03 -5.65 0.34
C ASN A 63 13.85 -4.77 -0.63
N TRP A 64 13.52 -3.48 -0.78
CA TRP A 64 14.12 -2.59 -1.77
C TRP A 64 15.64 -2.46 -1.65
N GLN A 65 16.20 -2.61 -0.45
CA GLN A 65 17.65 -2.55 -0.24
C GLN A 65 18.39 -3.77 -0.80
N ARG A 66 17.75 -4.95 -0.77
CA ARG A 66 18.34 -6.22 -1.20
C ARG A 66 17.92 -6.67 -2.59
N ILE A 67 16.75 -6.22 -3.09
CA ILE A 67 16.23 -6.53 -4.43
C ILE A 67 16.55 -5.35 -5.35
N LYS A 68 17.54 -5.53 -6.23
CA LYS A 68 18.05 -4.46 -7.10
C LYS A 68 16.98 -3.89 -8.03
N GLU A 69 16.05 -4.72 -8.50
CA GLU A 69 14.95 -4.34 -9.38
C GLU A 69 14.00 -3.35 -8.69
N TYR A 70 13.68 -3.57 -7.41
CA TYR A 70 12.86 -2.66 -6.61
C TYR A 70 13.57 -1.33 -6.39
N ARG A 71 14.86 -1.41 -5.99
CA ARG A 71 15.70 -0.22 -5.83
C ARG A 71 15.78 0.58 -7.14
N ASN A 72 16.04 -0.10 -8.25
CA ASN A 72 16.14 0.54 -9.55
C ASN A 72 14.83 1.27 -9.92
N PHE A 73 13.68 0.62 -9.77
CA PHE A 73 12.38 1.23 -10.01
C PHE A 73 12.13 2.44 -9.11
N ILE A 74 12.34 2.31 -7.80
CA ILE A 74 12.02 3.36 -6.82
C ILE A 74 12.88 4.62 -7.06
N PHE A 75 14.17 4.46 -7.36
CA PHE A 75 15.10 5.58 -7.47
C PHE A 75 15.23 6.17 -8.88
N ASN A 76 14.95 5.39 -9.93
CA ASN A 76 15.22 5.80 -11.31
C ASN A 76 13.96 5.97 -12.18
N SER A 77 12.76 5.58 -11.67
CA SER A 77 11.51 5.88 -12.36
C SER A 77 10.94 7.24 -11.95
N ASN A 78 9.81 7.61 -12.55
CA ASN A 78 9.10 8.84 -12.18
C ASN A 78 8.16 8.65 -10.95
N ILE A 79 8.20 7.52 -10.27
CA ILE A 79 7.21 7.17 -9.24
C ILE A 79 7.20 8.16 -8.06
N ALA A 80 8.38 8.61 -7.61
CA ALA A 80 8.49 9.61 -6.56
C ALA A 80 7.94 10.99 -6.97
N LYS A 81 8.13 11.39 -8.25
CA LYS A 81 7.54 12.64 -8.79
C LYS A 81 6.03 12.56 -8.87
N ILE A 82 5.50 11.39 -9.23
CA ILE A 82 4.07 11.10 -9.23
C ILE A 82 3.51 11.24 -7.81
N ALA A 83 4.16 10.59 -6.83
CA ALA A 83 3.78 10.68 -5.42
C ALA A 83 3.77 12.13 -4.90
N GLY A 84 4.83 12.89 -5.14
CA GLY A 84 4.90 14.31 -4.75
C GLY A 84 3.80 15.15 -5.36
N SER A 85 3.47 14.92 -6.64
CA SER A 85 2.37 15.63 -7.32
C SER A 85 1.01 15.29 -6.73
N LEU A 86 0.76 14.04 -6.34
CA LEU A 86 -0.49 13.60 -5.71
C LEU A 86 -0.64 14.19 -4.30
N MET A 87 0.42 14.14 -3.49
CA MET A 87 0.45 14.69 -2.13
C MET A 87 0.51 16.22 -2.11
N LYS A 88 0.89 16.87 -3.22
CA LYS A 88 1.23 18.30 -3.31
C LYS A 88 2.41 18.68 -2.41
N SER A 89 3.33 17.75 -2.19
CA SER A 89 4.52 17.89 -1.36
C SER A 89 5.76 18.21 -2.18
N LYS A 90 6.64 19.02 -1.61
CA LYS A 90 7.95 19.37 -2.17
C LYS A 90 9.00 18.33 -1.84
N LYS A 91 8.90 17.71 -0.68
CA LYS A 91 9.74 16.61 -0.24
C LYS A 91 8.98 15.28 -0.35
N VAL A 92 9.67 14.25 -0.80
CA VAL A 92 9.14 12.88 -0.88
C VAL A 92 10.15 11.92 -0.30
N ASN A 93 9.77 11.21 0.75
CA ASN A 93 10.52 10.10 1.30
C ASN A 93 9.91 8.77 0.84
N LEU A 94 10.76 7.79 0.57
CA LEU A 94 10.32 6.39 0.54
C LEU A 94 9.96 5.96 1.96
N PHE A 95 8.80 5.33 2.13
CA PHE A 95 8.44 4.71 3.40
C PHE A 95 8.76 3.22 3.39
N HIS A 96 8.14 2.44 2.53
CA HIS A 96 8.52 1.06 2.23
C HIS A 96 7.80 0.53 0.97
N GLU A 97 8.17 -0.65 0.52
CA GLU A 97 7.42 -1.37 -0.49
C GLU A 97 6.85 -2.69 0.06
N HIS A 98 5.85 -3.22 -0.63
CA HIS A 98 5.14 -4.44 -0.29
C HIS A 98 4.78 -5.21 -1.57
N VAL A 99 5.14 -6.48 -1.62
CA VAL A 99 4.76 -7.40 -2.69
C VAL A 99 3.59 -8.24 -2.23
N LEU A 100 2.60 -8.39 -3.10
CA LEU A 100 1.40 -9.19 -2.82
C LEU A 100 1.16 -10.13 -4.02
N ILE A 101 1.10 -11.43 -3.74
CA ILE A 101 0.86 -12.45 -4.75
C ILE A 101 -0.33 -13.29 -4.31
N LYS A 102 -1.41 -13.27 -5.07
CA LYS A 102 -2.53 -14.19 -4.90
C LYS A 102 -2.54 -15.17 -6.06
N GLU A 103 -2.38 -16.44 -5.75
CA GLU A 103 -2.44 -17.49 -6.76
C GLU A 103 -3.85 -17.60 -7.35
N LYS A 104 -3.94 -18.26 -8.52
CA LYS A 104 -5.21 -18.56 -9.18
C LYS A 104 -6.20 -19.20 -8.20
N GLY A 105 -7.42 -18.67 -8.15
CA GLY A 105 -8.50 -19.22 -7.34
C GLY A 105 -8.43 -18.91 -5.85
N SER A 106 -7.43 -18.14 -5.40
CA SER A 106 -7.31 -17.74 -4.00
C SER A 106 -8.54 -16.93 -3.55
N LYS A 107 -9.37 -17.50 -2.67
CA LYS A 107 -10.56 -16.85 -2.13
C LYS A 107 -10.26 -15.87 -1.00
N LYS A 108 -9.04 -15.91 -0.47
CA LYS A 108 -8.65 -15.09 0.66
C LYS A 108 -8.81 -13.61 0.36
N ARG A 109 -9.80 -12.98 0.99
CA ARG A 109 -9.97 -11.52 0.99
C ARG A 109 -8.96 -10.87 1.92
N THR A 110 -8.51 -9.67 1.57
CA THR A 110 -7.95 -8.72 2.51
C THR A 110 -9.13 -7.99 3.15
N PRO A 111 -9.29 -8.05 4.48
CA PRO A 111 -10.41 -7.40 5.16
C PRO A 111 -10.35 -5.88 5.00
N TRP A 112 -11.47 -5.19 5.25
CA TRP A 112 -11.51 -3.74 5.33
C TRP A 112 -10.53 -3.24 6.39
N HIS A 113 -9.65 -2.31 6.01
CA HIS A 113 -8.65 -1.72 6.88
C HIS A 113 -8.20 -0.36 6.35
N GLN A 114 -7.41 0.32 7.14
CA GLN A 114 -6.68 1.53 6.75
C GLN A 114 -5.19 1.29 7.05
N ASP A 115 -4.31 1.71 6.16
CA ASP A 115 -2.86 1.54 6.31
C ASP A 115 -2.29 2.35 7.49
N GLN A 116 -2.88 3.51 7.78
CA GLN A 116 -2.42 4.48 8.80
C GLN A 116 -2.20 3.84 10.18
N GLY A 117 -3.07 2.94 10.60
CA GLY A 117 -3.01 2.29 11.90
C GLY A 117 -1.79 1.38 12.09
N TYR A 118 -1.28 0.79 11.01
CA TYR A 118 -0.11 -0.11 11.06
C TYR A 118 1.21 0.65 11.17
N TYR A 119 1.26 1.91 10.72
CA TYR A 119 2.50 2.61 10.40
C TYR A 119 2.99 3.51 11.54
N CYS A 120 4.32 3.60 11.64
CA CYS A 120 5.01 4.52 12.54
C CYS A 120 5.09 5.96 11.98
N VAL A 121 4.06 6.39 11.26
CA VAL A 121 4.01 7.71 10.64
C VAL A 121 2.66 8.38 10.88
N GLN A 122 2.69 9.67 11.14
CA GLN A 122 1.54 10.56 11.16
C GLN A 122 1.75 11.67 10.12
N GLY A 123 0.68 12.32 9.74
CA GLY A 123 0.63 13.33 8.68
C GLY A 123 -0.39 12.94 7.60
N ARG A 124 -0.78 13.91 6.77
CA ARG A 124 -1.75 13.73 5.69
C ARG A 124 -1.08 13.55 4.33
N ASP A 125 0.14 14.05 4.21
CA ASP A 125 0.95 13.95 2.99
C ASP A 125 1.56 12.55 2.89
N ASN A 126 0.74 11.60 2.45
CA ASN A 126 1.16 10.22 2.27
C ASN A 126 0.41 9.57 1.11
N VAL A 127 1.01 8.58 0.48
CA VAL A 127 0.40 7.84 -0.61
C VAL A 127 0.98 6.43 -0.73
N SER A 128 0.10 5.44 -0.85
CA SER A 128 0.39 4.10 -1.36
C SER A 128 0.11 4.09 -2.85
N ILE A 129 1.07 3.66 -3.67
CA ILE A 129 0.87 3.45 -5.11
C ILE A 129 0.95 1.95 -5.36
N TRP A 130 -0.20 1.35 -5.62
CA TRP A 130 -0.36 -0.07 -5.90
C TRP A 130 -0.30 -0.30 -7.41
N ILE A 131 0.69 -1.08 -7.87
CA ILE A 131 1.01 -1.33 -9.27
C ILE A 131 0.71 -2.79 -9.57
N PRO A 132 -0.35 -3.10 -10.31
CA PRO A 132 -0.60 -4.46 -10.78
C PRO A 132 0.46 -4.86 -11.81
N LEU A 133 1.01 -6.04 -11.64
CA LEU A 133 1.95 -6.65 -12.57
C LEU A 133 1.27 -7.66 -13.50
N ASP A 134 -0.02 -7.84 -13.35
CA ASP A 134 -0.92 -8.64 -14.19
C ASP A 134 -2.22 -7.85 -14.39
N LYS A 135 -2.98 -8.17 -15.43
CA LYS A 135 -4.30 -7.57 -15.65
C LYS A 135 -5.23 -7.89 -14.48
N ILE A 136 -5.99 -6.91 -14.03
CA ILE A 136 -6.91 -7.02 -12.89
C ILE A 136 -8.34 -6.75 -13.34
N ASP A 137 -9.18 -7.77 -13.22
CA ASP A 137 -10.62 -7.63 -13.42
C ASP A 137 -11.28 -7.08 -12.15
N ILE A 138 -12.44 -6.44 -12.30
CA ILE A 138 -13.17 -5.80 -11.21
C ILE A 138 -13.40 -6.72 -10.00
N ASN A 139 -13.72 -8.01 -10.25
CA ASN A 139 -14.00 -9.02 -9.23
C ASN A 139 -12.75 -9.57 -8.51
N SER A 140 -11.57 -9.12 -8.95
CA SER A 140 -10.28 -9.47 -8.34
C SER A 140 -9.51 -8.23 -7.88
N SER A 141 -10.16 -7.07 -7.90
CA SER A 141 -9.56 -5.77 -7.59
C SER A 141 -9.61 -5.43 -6.09
N MET A 142 -9.13 -4.23 -5.79
CA MET A 142 -9.31 -3.59 -4.49
C MET A 142 -10.60 -2.78 -4.47
N GLU A 143 -11.16 -2.62 -3.28
CA GLU A 143 -12.31 -1.76 -3.00
C GLU A 143 -11.88 -0.63 -2.07
N PHE A 144 -12.42 0.56 -2.29
CA PHE A 144 -12.08 1.76 -1.52
C PHE A 144 -13.36 2.50 -1.13
N ILE A 145 -13.40 3.05 0.09
CA ILE A 145 -14.46 3.98 0.51
C ILE A 145 -14.02 5.39 0.20
N LEU A 146 -14.71 6.04 -0.74
CA LEU A 146 -14.39 7.41 -1.15
C LEU A 146 -14.50 8.38 0.04
N GLY A 147 -13.50 9.25 0.17
CA GLY A 147 -13.47 10.29 1.20
C GLY A 147 -13.18 9.79 2.63
N SER A 148 -13.02 8.47 2.86
CA SER A 148 -12.80 7.92 4.21
C SER A 148 -11.51 8.41 4.88
N HIS A 149 -10.51 8.83 4.11
CA HIS A 149 -9.28 9.45 4.62
C HIS A 149 -9.52 10.80 5.35
N LYS A 150 -10.71 11.41 5.20
CA LYS A 150 -11.12 12.65 5.85
C LYS A 150 -11.94 12.44 7.12
N TRP A 151 -12.14 11.19 7.54
CA TRP A 151 -12.93 10.91 8.75
C TRP A 151 -12.21 11.28 10.04
N ASP A 152 -10.92 11.64 9.96
CA ASP A 152 -10.07 11.99 11.11
C ASP A 152 -10.07 10.91 12.22
N LYS A 153 -10.18 9.64 11.82
CA LYS A 153 -10.20 8.46 12.67
C LYS A 153 -9.04 7.53 12.30
N ILE A 154 -8.46 6.92 13.34
CA ILE A 154 -7.49 5.85 13.15
C ILE A 154 -8.15 4.56 13.63
N PHE A 155 -8.15 3.56 12.74
CA PHE A 155 -8.76 2.27 13.03
C PHE A 155 -7.73 1.24 13.47
N LEU A 156 -8.19 0.33 14.34
CA LEU A 156 -7.38 -0.80 14.81
C LEU A 156 -6.88 -1.61 13.61
N PRO A 157 -5.55 -1.85 13.52
CA PRO A 157 -5.01 -2.73 12.51
C PRO A 157 -5.54 -4.16 12.67
N THR A 158 -5.95 -4.78 11.57
CA THR A 158 -6.43 -6.16 11.55
C THR A 158 -5.46 -7.03 10.75
N LYS A 159 -5.01 -8.14 11.31
CA LYS A 159 -4.15 -9.09 10.57
C LYS A 159 -4.96 -9.73 9.45
N PHE A 160 -4.32 -10.03 8.32
CA PHE A 160 -4.97 -10.70 7.19
C PHE A 160 -5.58 -12.07 7.55
N LYS A 161 -5.21 -12.61 8.72
CA LYS A 161 -5.83 -13.79 9.32
C LYS A 161 -7.19 -13.51 9.98
N GLY A 162 -7.62 -12.24 10.07
CA GLY A 162 -8.95 -11.84 10.55
C GLY A 162 -9.05 -11.57 12.05
N TYR A 163 -7.94 -11.35 12.75
CA TYR A 163 -7.92 -10.89 14.14
C TYR A 163 -7.13 -9.59 14.30
N ASP A 164 -7.51 -8.78 15.28
CA ASP A 164 -6.90 -7.48 15.51
C ASP A 164 -5.47 -7.62 16.07
N TYR A 165 -4.64 -6.63 15.77
CA TYR A 165 -3.35 -6.47 16.44
C TYR A 165 -3.58 -6.14 17.93
N ASP A 166 -2.69 -6.56 18.80
CA ASP A 166 -2.67 -6.13 20.21
C ASP A 166 -2.20 -4.67 20.28
N HIS A 167 -3.15 -3.76 20.25
CA HIS A 167 -2.91 -2.34 20.30
C HIS A 167 -3.38 -1.74 21.63
N LYS A 168 -2.46 -1.04 22.31
CA LYS A 168 -2.73 -0.35 23.59
C LYS A 168 -3.06 1.13 23.41
N ASP A 169 -3.12 1.62 22.17
CA ASP A 169 -3.50 3.00 21.87
C ASP A 169 -5.02 3.14 21.95
N LYS A 170 -5.49 3.86 22.99
CA LYS A 170 -6.90 4.09 23.25
C LYS A 170 -7.60 4.96 22.19
N GLU A 171 -6.83 5.58 21.30
CA GLU A 171 -7.32 6.45 20.23
C GLU A 171 -7.80 5.65 19.00
N PHE A 172 -7.53 4.35 18.94
CA PHE A 172 -7.93 3.52 17.81
C PHE A 172 -9.36 3.04 17.98
N GLU A 173 -10.17 3.27 16.94
CA GLU A 173 -11.53 2.79 16.83
C GLU A 173 -11.59 1.45 16.10
N LYS A 174 -12.66 0.69 16.34
CA LYS A 174 -12.95 -0.47 15.47
C LYS A 174 -13.45 0.01 14.11
N ILE A 175 -13.01 -0.67 13.08
CA ILE A 175 -13.52 -0.39 11.73
C ILE A 175 -15.03 -0.67 11.70
N PRO A 176 -15.86 0.17 11.06
CA PRO A 176 -17.29 -0.10 10.93
C PRO A 176 -17.57 -1.43 10.21
N ASP A 177 -18.72 -2.02 10.48
CA ASP A 177 -19.18 -3.21 9.74
C ASP A 177 -19.63 -2.83 8.33
N ILE A 178 -18.65 -2.62 7.46
CA ILE A 178 -18.86 -2.16 6.09
C ILE A 178 -19.55 -3.24 5.26
N GLU A 179 -19.19 -4.51 5.46
CA GLU A 179 -19.72 -5.61 4.65
C GLU A 179 -21.24 -5.76 4.78
N ASN A 180 -21.77 -5.64 5.98
CA ASN A 180 -23.21 -5.72 6.20
C ASN A 180 -23.95 -4.40 5.91
N ASN A 181 -23.23 -3.28 5.77
CA ASN A 181 -23.80 -1.95 5.57
C ASN A 181 -23.28 -1.26 4.29
N ARG A 182 -22.91 -2.01 3.26
CA ARG A 182 -22.27 -1.50 2.02
C ARG A 182 -23.02 -0.33 1.37
N LYS A 183 -24.36 -0.32 1.46
CA LYS A 183 -25.23 0.74 0.91
C LYS A 183 -25.02 2.12 1.56
N ASP A 184 -24.43 2.16 2.76
CA ASP A 184 -24.20 3.39 3.51
C ASP A 184 -22.86 4.05 3.14
N TYR A 185 -22.09 3.43 2.25
CA TYR A 185 -20.76 3.87 1.84
C TYR A 185 -20.66 4.02 0.32
N GLU A 186 -19.96 5.04 -0.14
CA GLU A 186 -19.59 5.17 -1.54
C GLU A 186 -18.33 4.34 -1.81
N ILE A 187 -18.55 3.12 -2.32
CA ILE A 187 -17.49 2.14 -2.56
C ILE A 187 -17.14 2.14 -4.05
N ILE A 188 -15.85 2.24 -4.37
CA ILE A 188 -15.34 2.16 -5.73
C ILE A 188 -14.30 1.05 -5.87
N SER A 189 -14.25 0.45 -7.05
CA SER A 189 -13.22 -0.49 -7.50
C SER A 189 -12.78 -0.14 -8.91
N TYR A 190 -11.58 -0.55 -9.30
CA TYR A 190 -11.01 -0.26 -10.61
C TYR A 190 -10.52 -1.51 -11.30
N GLU A 191 -10.88 -1.69 -12.55
CA GLU A 191 -10.15 -2.58 -13.45
C GLU A 191 -8.82 -1.95 -13.83
N CYS A 192 -7.75 -2.74 -13.89
CA CYS A 192 -6.43 -2.26 -14.25
C CYS A 192 -5.82 -3.07 -15.39
N GLU A 193 -5.35 -2.36 -16.39
CA GLU A 193 -4.48 -2.90 -17.43
C GLU A 193 -3.00 -2.76 -17.00
N LEU A 194 -2.09 -3.44 -17.68
CA LEU A 194 -0.65 -3.27 -17.43
C LEU A 194 -0.23 -1.82 -17.70
N GLY A 195 0.50 -1.26 -16.77
CA GLY A 195 0.91 0.15 -16.79
C GLY A 195 -0.01 1.09 -16.01
N ASP A 196 -1.21 0.65 -15.61
CA ASP A 196 -2.06 1.38 -14.68
C ASP A 196 -1.52 1.25 -13.24
N ALA A 197 -1.94 2.15 -12.36
CA ALA A 197 -1.69 2.04 -10.92
C ALA A 197 -2.87 2.66 -10.14
N ILE A 198 -3.08 2.19 -8.92
CA ILE A 198 -4.05 2.80 -7.99
C ILE A 198 -3.26 3.52 -6.91
N ALA A 199 -3.48 4.82 -6.76
CA ALA A 199 -2.89 5.62 -5.70
C ALA A 199 -3.93 5.91 -4.62
N PHE A 200 -3.61 5.65 -3.35
CA PHE A 200 -4.52 5.91 -2.23
C PHE A 200 -3.78 6.42 -0.99
N ASN A 201 -4.47 7.24 -0.20
CA ASN A 201 -3.96 7.77 1.07
C ASN A 201 -3.95 6.67 2.14
N TYR A 202 -2.99 6.69 3.07
CA TYR A 202 -2.89 5.68 4.14
C TYR A 202 -4.13 5.61 5.04
N ALA A 203 -4.86 6.71 5.17
CA ALA A 203 -6.11 6.76 5.93
C ALA A 203 -7.34 6.31 5.12
N THR A 204 -7.21 6.04 3.82
CA THR A 204 -8.32 5.54 3.01
C THR A 204 -8.65 4.10 3.41
N ILE A 205 -9.90 3.86 3.80
CA ILE A 205 -10.39 2.51 4.10
C ILE A 205 -10.51 1.73 2.81
N HIS A 206 -9.89 0.54 2.79
CA HIS A 206 -9.88 -0.32 1.62
C HIS A 206 -9.88 -1.80 1.98
N ALA A 207 -10.26 -2.61 1.01
CA ALA A 207 -10.25 -4.07 1.06
C ALA A 207 -9.78 -4.62 -0.28
N ALA A 208 -9.55 -5.91 -0.38
CA ALA A 208 -9.26 -6.54 -1.66
C ALA A 208 -9.92 -7.90 -1.77
N TYR A 209 -10.51 -8.16 -2.92
CA TYR A 209 -11.04 -9.48 -3.24
C TYR A 209 -9.94 -10.55 -3.27
N GLY A 210 -10.37 -11.81 -3.20
CA GLY A 210 -9.56 -12.93 -3.61
C GLY A 210 -9.12 -12.80 -5.09
N ASN A 211 -8.45 -13.79 -5.60
CA ASN A 211 -8.10 -13.87 -7.02
C ASN A 211 -9.02 -14.88 -7.72
N ASN A 212 -10.13 -14.40 -8.24
CA ASN A 212 -11.10 -15.22 -8.99
C ASN A 212 -10.67 -15.46 -10.45
N SER A 213 -9.53 -14.94 -10.88
CA SER A 213 -9.03 -15.13 -12.24
C SER A 213 -8.36 -16.49 -12.42
N ASN A 214 -8.13 -16.86 -13.69
CA ASN A 214 -7.40 -18.08 -14.05
C ASN A 214 -5.88 -17.94 -14.00
N ASN A 215 -5.36 -16.76 -13.61
CA ASN A 215 -3.94 -16.46 -13.59
C ASN A 215 -3.51 -15.99 -12.20
N ARG A 216 -2.21 -16.09 -11.92
CA ARG A 216 -1.59 -15.46 -10.75
C ARG A 216 -1.81 -13.94 -10.81
N ARG A 217 -2.11 -13.32 -9.68
CA ARG A 217 -2.23 -11.87 -9.50
C ARG A 217 -1.07 -11.37 -8.67
N ARG A 218 -0.12 -10.66 -9.30
CA ARG A 218 1.00 -10.01 -8.63
C ARG A 218 0.77 -8.52 -8.56
N ALA A 219 1.15 -7.93 -7.44
CA ALA A 219 1.19 -6.48 -7.28
C ALA A 219 2.43 -6.05 -6.51
N PHE A 220 2.99 -4.92 -6.91
CA PHE A 220 4.03 -4.20 -6.20
C PHE A 220 3.44 -2.88 -5.68
N SER A 221 3.42 -2.71 -4.38
CA SER A 221 2.90 -1.49 -3.75
C SER A 221 4.03 -0.73 -3.11
N VAL A 222 4.23 0.52 -3.50
CA VAL A 222 5.27 1.40 -2.93
C VAL A 222 4.62 2.57 -2.21
N ARG A 223 5.17 2.92 -1.06
CA ARG A 223 4.60 3.90 -0.13
C ARG A 223 5.53 5.06 0.07
N PHE A 224 4.95 6.27 0.02
CA PHE A 224 5.69 7.52 0.15
C PHE A 224 5.06 8.42 1.19
N THR A 225 5.89 9.28 1.80
CA THR A 225 5.47 10.34 2.71
C THR A 225 5.98 11.69 2.23
N GLY A 226 5.29 12.76 2.61
CA GLY A 226 5.56 14.13 2.16
C GLY A 226 5.97 15.08 3.28
N ASP A 227 5.71 16.37 3.06
CA ASP A 227 6.24 17.47 3.87
C ASP A 227 5.81 17.46 5.34
N ASP A 228 4.57 17.06 5.63
CA ASP A 228 3.99 17.06 6.99
C ASP A 228 4.23 15.75 7.75
N ALA A 229 4.82 14.74 7.11
CA ALA A 229 5.01 13.43 7.72
C ALA A 229 6.00 13.49 8.90
N ARG A 230 5.61 12.86 10.01
CA ARG A 230 6.41 12.76 11.23
C ARG A 230 6.42 11.34 11.76
N TYR A 231 7.55 10.94 12.31
CA TYR A 231 7.64 9.65 13.00
C TYR A 231 6.75 9.65 14.25
N ILE A 232 6.03 8.56 14.47
CA ILE A 232 5.26 8.31 15.68
C ILE A 232 5.60 6.93 16.24
N LYS A 233 5.99 6.88 17.49
CA LYS A 233 6.20 5.62 18.21
C LYS A 233 4.85 5.09 18.69
N ARG A 234 4.33 4.08 18.04
CA ARG A 234 3.11 3.39 18.46
C ARG A 234 3.34 2.58 19.75
N LYS A 235 2.31 2.41 20.56
CA LYS A 235 2.33 1.62 21.81
C LYS A 235 2.09 0.13 21.58
N GLY A 236 1.76 -0.28 20.36
CA GLY A 236 1.48 -1.64 19.95
C GLY A 236 2.41 -2.14 18.87
N GLU A 237 2.06 -3.30 18.32
CA GLU A 237 2.75 -3.91 17.19
C GLU A 237 2.56 -3.05 15.93
N MET A 238 3.64 -2.80 15.21
CA MET A 238 3.64 -2.08 13.92
C MET A 238 3.94 -3.02 12.78
N SER A 239 3.48 -2.70 11.60
CA SER A 239 3.81 -3.42 10.37
C SER A 239 4.06 -2.42 9.23
N PRO A 240 5.29 -2.28 8.71
CA PRO A 240 6.53 -2.98 9.11
C PRO A 240 7.03 -2.60 10.52
N PRO A 241 7.72 -3.52 11.21
CA PRO A 241 8.20 -3.27 12.58
C PRO A 241 9.41 -2.33 12.67
N PHE A 242 10.19 -2.15 11.60
CA PHE A 242 11.38 -1.29 11.53
C PHE A 242 12.25 -1.31 12.81
N PRO A 243 12.90 -2.43 13.16
CA PRO A 243 13.52 -2.61 14.49
C PRO A 243 14.68 -1.64 14.80
N ASN A 244 15.27 -1.01 13.78
CA ASN A 244 16.46 -0.18 13.90
C ASN A 244 16.17 1.32 13.69
N ILE A 245 14.95 1.78 13.89
CA ILE A 245 14.65 3.22 13.80
C ILE A 245 15.23 3.95 15.00
N ASN A 246 16.08 4.94 14.72
CA ASN A 246 16.62 5.85 15.72
C ASN A 246 16.03 7.27 15.56
N LEU A 247 14.69 7.34 15.47
CA LEU A 247 13.95 8.60 15.40
C LEU A 247 13.18 8.82 16.70
N LYS A 248 13.16 10.06 17.17
CA LYS A 248 12.31 10.47 18.28
C LYS A 248 10.90 10.76 17.79
N ASN A 249 9.95 10.59 18.67
CA ASN A 249 8.56 10.94 18.38
C ASN A 249 8.45 12.37 17.84
N ASN A 250 7.71 12.55 16.76
CA ASN A 250 7.51 13.81 16.05
C ASN A 250 8.72 14.33 15.22
N GLU A 251 9.79 13.56 15.07
CA GLU A 251 10.86 13.89 14.13
C GLU A 251 10.46 13.67 12.68
N VAL A 252 11.12 14.37 11.75
CA VAL A 252 10.99 14.11 10.31
C VAL A 252 11.56 12.72 9.98
N LEU A 253 11.03 12.11 8.94
CA LEU A 253 11.39 10.73 8.59
C LEU A 253 12.74 10.58 7.88
N ASP A 254 13.46 11.66 7.63
CA ASP A 254 14.71 11.68 6.85
C ASP A 254 15.77 10.78 7.49
N SER A 255 15.96 9.58 6.95
CA SER A 255 16.89 8.58 7.47
C SER A 255 17.26 7.56 6.39
N GLU A 256 18.25 6.72 6.65
CA GLU A 256 18.59 5.61 5.76
C GLU A 256 17.43 4.62 5.56
N THR A 257 16.57 4.47 6.57
CA THR A 257 15.35 3.63 6.48
C THR A 257 14.29 4.27 5.59
N PHE A 258 14.18 5.60 5.65
CA PHE A 258 13.20 6.39 4.90
C PHE A 258 13.90 7.45 4.04
N PRO A 259 14.64 7.04 3.00
CA PRO A 259 15.46 7.96 2.22
C PRO A 259 14.63 9.03 1.52
N VAL A 260 15.18 10.25 1.49
CA VAL A 260 14.63 11.35 0.69
C VAL A 260 14.90 11.06 -0.77
N LEU A 261 13.84 10.98 -1.58
CA LEU A 261 13.91 10.76 -3.03
C LEU A 261 13.80 12.08 -3.82
N ILE A 262 13.08 13.04 -3.27
CA ILE A 262 12.89 14.38 -3.83
C ILE A 262 12.98 15.39 -2.69
N SER A 263 13.73 16.47 -2.93
CA SER A 263 13.76 17.66 -2.10
C SER A 263 13.89 18.86 -3.02
N SER A 264 12.92 19.78 -3.04
CA SER A 264 12.91 21.00 -3.88
C SER A 264 12.84 22.26 -3.02
#